data_2b4b527ad23933a972015f08bab19b28
#
_entry.id   2b4b527ad23933a972015f08bab19b28
#
_cell.length_a   1.000
_cell.length_b   1.000
_cell.length_c   1.000
_cell.angle_alpha   90.00
_cell.angle_beta   90.00
_cell.angle_gamma   90.00
#
_symmetry.space_group_name_H-M   'P 1'
#
loop_
_entity.id
_entity.type
_entity.pdbx_description
1 polymer ?
#
loop_
_entity_poly.entity_id
_entity_poly.type
_entity_poly.pdbx_seq_one_letter_code
_entity_poly.pdbx_strand_id
1 'polypeptide(L)'
;MDNEMISQLQFDRIKKEIQARAIGNYSKKRISDMTVSTNLQTVLDRQEETREARLILESSQHVPFMGLPRIDALTEQVKKGLILQPTDLIEYADFLRSSRMITKFFDKNQY
;
A
#
# COMPACT_ATOMS: atom_id res chain seq x y z
N MET A 1 19.37 14.32 -2.31
CA MET A 1 19.69 14.03 -3.72
C MET A 1 18.79 14.90 -4.60
N ASP A 2 19.33 15.49 -5.65
CA ASP A 2 18.53 16.24 -6.59
C ASP A 2 17.86 15.32 -7.63
N ASN A 3 16.94 15.89 -8.42
CA ASN A 3 16.18 15.11 -9.40
C ASN A 3 17.07 14.52 -10.51
N GLU A 4 18.16 15.20 -10.85
CA GLU A 4 19.09 14.74 -11.87
C GLU A 4 19.83 13.48 -11.41
N MET A 5 20.31 13.46 -10.16
CA MET A 5 20.94 12.26 -9.58
C MET A 5 19.96 11.09 -9.48
N ILE A 6 18.74 11.36 -9.08
CA ILE A 6 17.70 10.33 -8.99
C ILE A 6 17.43 9.73 -10.37
N SER A 7 17.36 10.55 -11.40
CA SER A 7 17.16 10.12 -12.78
C SER A 7 18.33 9.27 -13.28
N GLN A 8 19.58 9.70 -12.99
CA GLN A 8 20.78 8.96 -13.36
C GLN A 8 20.86 7.58 -12.70
N LEU A 9 20.35 7.45 -11.49
CA LEU A 9 20.30 6.17 -10.75
C LEU A 9 19.10 5.33 -11.16
N GLN A 10 18.29 5.78 -12.11
CA GLN A 10 17.08 5.09 -12.58
C GLN A 10 16.07 4.82 -11.45
N PHE A 11 16.06 5.66 -10.43
CA PHE A 11 15.16 5.52 -9.29
C PHE A 11 13.69 5.57 -9.71
N ASP A 12 13.36 6.48 -10.63
CA ASP A 12 11.99 6.61 -11.16
C ASP A 12 11.53 5.33 -11.86
N ARG A 13 12.43 4.67 -12.59
CA ARG A 13 12.13 3.40 -13.25
C ARG A 13 11.83 2.30 -12.23
N ILE A 14 12.64 2.22 -11.18
CA ILE A 14 12.44 1.25 -10.10
C ILE A 14 11.09 1.50 -9.41
N LYS A 15 10.77 2.76 -9.13
CA LYS A 15 9.47 3.13 -8.55
C LYS A 15 8.30 2.66 -9.41
N LYS A 16 8.40 2.85 -10.73
CA LYS A 16 7.36 2.42 -11.66
C LYS A 16 7.18 0.90 -11.67
N GLU A 17 8.27 0.15 -11.60
CA GLU A 17 8.21 -1.30 -11.54
C GLU A 17 7.54 -1.79 -10.25
N ILE A 18 7.86 -1.18 -9.11
CA ILE A 18 7.23 -1.49 -7.83
C ILE A 18 5.75 -1.12 -7.88
N GLN A 19 5.44 0.05 -8.42
CA GLN A 19 4.07 0.55 -8.53
C GLN A 19 3.18 -0.39 -9.37
N ALA A 20 3.74 -0.96 -10.43
CA ALA A 20 3.01 -1.91 -11.27
C ALA A 20 2.60 -3.19 -10.53
N ARG A 21 3.31 -3.53 -9.45
CA ARG A 21 3.01 -4.71 -8.63
C ARG A 21 2.08 -4.41 -7.45
N ALA A 22 1.81 -3.14 -7.17
CA ALA A 22 0.92 -2.75 -6.09
C ALA A 22 -0.54 -2.99 -6.49
N ILE A 23 -1.35 -3.42 -5.54
CA ILE A 23 -2.74 -3.82 -5.80
C ILE A 23 -3.68 -2.63 -5.78
N GLY A 24 -3.55 -1.75 -4.79
CA GLY A 24 -4.50 -0.64 -4.60
C GLY A 24 -3.94 0.70 -5.06
N ASN A 25 -4.85 1.63 -5.38
CA ASN A 25 -4.47 2.99 -5.78
C ASN A 25 -3.76 3.75 -4.67
N TYR A 26 -4.13 3.53 -3.42
CA TYR A 26 -3.47 4.13 -2.27
C TYR A 26 -2.00 3.72 -2.20
N SER A 27 -1.71 2.44 -2.37
CA SER A 27 -0.34 1.94 -2.37
C SER A 27 0.45 2.47 -3.55
N LYS A 28 -0.16 2.55 -4.74
CA LYS A 28 0.48 3.11 -5.93
C LYS A 28 0.85 4.58 -5.71
N LYS A 29 -0.01 5.35 -5.08
CA LYS A 29 0.26 6.74 -4.76
C LYS A 29 1.41 6.87 -3.76
N ARG A 30 1.43 6.06 -2.71
CA ARG A 30 2.52 6.07 -1.73
C ARG A 30 3.86 5.74 -2.37
N ILE A 31 3.90 4.79 -3.30
CA ILE A 31 5.12 4.45 -4.03
C ILE A 31 5.55 5.62 -4.91
N SER A 32 4.60 6.26 -5.61
CA SER A 32 4.89 7.44 -6.43
C SER A 32 5.49 8.59 -5.61
N ASP A 33 5.03 8.78 -4.38
CA ASP A 33 5.50 9.83 -3.47
C ASP A 33 6.78 9.44 -2.72
N MET A 34 7.26 8.23 -2.89
CA MET A 34 8.44 7.73 -2.18
C MET A 34 9.71 8.47 -2.63
N THR A 35 10.52 8.85 -1.65
CA THR A 35 11.77 9.58 -1.89
C THR A 35 12.97 8.84 -1.30
N VAL A 36 14.14 9.15 -1.82
CA VAL A 36 15.40 8.64 -1.29
C VAL A 36 15.70 9.35 0.04
N SER A 37 16.13 8.60 1.04
CA SER A 37 16.53 9.14 2.33
C SER A 37 18.03 9.01 2.53
N THR A 38 18.63 10.05 3.13
CA THR A 38 20.02 10.02 3.57
C THR A 38 20.13 9.80 5.09
N ASN A 39 19.01 9.72 5.80
CA ASN A 39 18.98 9.44 7.23
C ASN A 39 19.17 7.95 7.48
N LEU A 40 20.24 7.57 8.17
CA LEU A 40 20.58 6.17 8.41
C LEU A 40 19.47 5.41 9.13
N GLN A 41 18.87 6.00 10.17
CA GLN A 41 17.82 5.33 10.94
C GLN A 41 16.59 5.07 10.07
N THR A 42 16.19 6.05 9.24
CA THR A 42 15.08 5.88 8.31
C THR A 42 15.35 4.76 7.32
N VAL A 43 16.55 4.68 6.77
CA VAL A 43 16.94 3.63 5.83
C VAL A 43 16.87 2.26 6.51
N LEU A 44 17.41 2.14 7.72
CA LEU A 44 17.39 0.88 8.48
C LEU A 44 15.97 0.44 8.80
N ASP A 45 15.11 1.36 9.20
CA ASP A 45 13.71 1.07 9.51
C ASP A 45 12.95 0.58 8.26
N ARG A 46 13.17 1.23 7.11
CA ARG A 46 12.56 0.81 5.85
C ARG A 46 13.05 -0.57 5.41
N GLN A 47 14.33 -0.84 5.58
CA GLN A 47 14.89 -2.16 5.25
C GLN A 47 14.31 -3.25 6.16
N GLU A 48 14.12 -2.97 7.44
CA GLU A 48 13.54 -3.91 8.39
C GLU A 48 12.07 -4.20 8.05
N GLU A 49 11.29 -3.19 7.70
CA GLU A 49 9.90 -3.36 7.26
C GLU A 49 9.83 -4.26 6.02
N THR A 50 10.71 -4.04 5.05
CA THR A 50 10.78 -4.85 3.83
C THR A 50 11.16 -6.29 4.15
N ARG A 51 12.12 -6.48 5.06
CA ARG A 51 12.55 -7.81 5.50
C ARG A 51 11.40 -8.58 6.16
N GLU A 52 10.66 -7.93 7.04
CA GLU A 52 9.50 -8.54 7.71
C GLU A 52 8.42 -8.94 6.70
N ALA A 53 8.08 -8.06 5.76
CA ALA A 53 7.11 -8.36 4.72
C ALA A 53 7.56 -9.55 3.87
N ARG A 54 8.84 -9.61 3.52
CA ARG A 54 9.42 -10.71 2.75
C ARG A 54 9.30 -12.04 3.49
N LEU A 55 9.59 -12.05 4.78
CA LEU A 55 9.47 -13.27 5.59
C LEU A 55 8.02 -13.78 5.64
N ILE A 56 7.05 -12.88 5.72
CA ILE A 56 5.64 -13.25 5.70
C ILE A 56 5.29 -13.90 4.36
N LEU A 57 5.72 -13.31 3.25
CA LEU A 57 5.45 -13.85 1.91
C LEU A 57 6.13 -15.20 1.68
N GLU A 58 7.31 -15.41 2.24
CA GLU A 58 8.06 -16.66 2.11
C GLU A 58 7.51 -17.77 3.02
N SER A 59 6.62 -17.47 3.95
CA SER A 59 6.07 -18.44 4.90
C SER A 59 5.03 -19.40 4.29
N SER A 60 4.85 -19.39 3.01
CA SER A 60 3.89 -20.25 2.27
C SER A 60 2.42 -19.94 2.57
N GLN A 61 2.12 -18.80 3.19
CA GLN A 61 0.76 -18.40 3.49
C GLN A 61 0.35 -17.22 2.60
N HIS A 62 -0.88 -17.27 2.11
CA HIS A 62 -1.44 -16.19 1.30
C HIS A 62 -2.02 -15.10 2.17
N VAL A 63 -1.46 -13.88 2.09
CA VAL A 63 -2.07 -12.71 2.70
C VAL A 63 -3.32 -12.35 1.88
N PRO A 64 -4.50 -12.21 2.52
CA PRO A 64 -5.76 -12.00 1.79
C PRO A 64 -5.92 -10.56 1.32
N PHE A 65 -5.12 -10.15 0.34
CA PHE A 65 -5.25 -8.83 -0.28
C PHE A 65 -6.42 -8.80 -1.25
N MET A 66 -7.19 -7.71 -1.18
CA MET A 66 -8.25 -7.43 -2.13
C MET A 66 -8.04 -6.02 -2.71
N GLY A 67 -8.15 -5.89 -4.02
CA GLY A 67 -8.01 -4.60 -4.70
C GLY A 67 -9.26 -3.75 -4.52
N LEU A 68 -9.11 -2.55 -3.95
CA LEU A 68 -10.21 -1.62 -3.74
C LEU A 68 -9.79 -0.23 -4.24
N PRO A 69 -9.90 0.01 -5.55
CA PRO A 69 -9.28 1.18 -6.17
C PRO A 69 -9.95 2.52 -5.84
N ARG A 70 -11.20 2.52 -5.34
CA ARG A 70 -11.97 3.75 -5.18
C ARG A 70 -12.15 4.22 -3.75
N ILE A 71 -11.49 3.58 -2.77
CA ILE A 71 -11.77 3.87 -1.35
C ILE A 71 -11.43 5.31 -0.96
N ASP A 72 -10.36 5.87 -1.53
CA ASP A 72 -9.97 7.27 -1.26
C ASP A 72 -11.02 8.25 -1.78
N ALA A 73 -11.54 8.01 -2.99
CA ALA A 73 -12.58 8.84 -3.58
C ALA A 73 -13.87 8.77 -2.77
N LEU A 74 -14.25 7.59 -2.31
CA LEU A 74 -15.44 7.39 -1.48
C LEU A 74 -15.30 8.10 -0.13
N THR A 75 -14.13 8.03 0.48
CA THR A 75 -13.85 8.71 1.75
C THR A 75 -13.98 10.23 1.59
N GLU A 76 -13.45 10.78 0.50
CA GLU A 76 -13.59 12.21 0.22
C GLU A 76 -15.04 12.62 0.00
N GLN A 77 -15.85 11.80 -0.68
CA GLN A 77 -17.28 12.07 -0.85
C GLN A 77 -18.00 12.13 0.50
N VAL A 78 -17.70 11.21 1.41
CA VAL A 78 -18.30 11.19 2.74
C VAL A 78 -17.89 12.45 3.53
N LYS A 79 -16.64 12.86 3.47
CA LYS A 79 -16.16 14.07 4.14
C LYS A 79 -16.86 15.32 3.64
N LYS A 80 -17.21 15.37 2.36
CA LYS A 80 -17.92 16.50 1.77
C LYS A 80 -19.43 16.46 1.99
N GLY A 81 -19.93 15.44 2.69
CA GLY A 81 -21.36 15.30 2.96
C GLY A 81 -22.16 14.83 1.77
N LEU A 82 -21.54 14.28 0.74
CA LEU A 82 -22.22 13.75 -0.43
C LEU A 82 -22.85 12.40 -0.12
N ILE A 83 -23.98 12.12 -0.77
CA ILE A 83 -24.70 10.85 -0.62
C ILE A 83 -23.99 9.78 -1.45
N LEU A 84 -23.71 8.63 -0.82
CA LEU A 84 -23.12 7.48 -1.52
C LEU A 84 -24.20 6.70 -2.26
N GLN A 85 -23.87 6.22 -3.44
CA GLN A 85 -24.71 5.31 -4.19
C GLN A 85 -24.69 3.91 -3.56
N PRO A 86 -25.72 3.05 -3.81
CA PRO A 86 -25.71 1.68 -3.28
C PRO A 86 -24.46 0.88 -3.67
N THR A 87 -23.94 1.06 -4.88
CA THR A 87 -22.70 0.41 -5.33
C THR A 87 -21.50 0.88 -4.52
N ASP A 88 -21.46 2.15 -4.13
CA ASP A 88 -20.40 2.71 -3.29
C ASP A 88 -20.42 2.08 -1.90
N LEU A 89 -21.60 1.86 -1.34
CA LEU A 89 -21.77 1.22 -0.05
C LEU A 89 -21.28 -0.23 -0.08
N ILE A 90 -21.50 -0.94 -1.18
CA ILE A 90 -21.01 -2.30 -1.37
C ILE A 90 -19.48 -2.30 -1.39
N GLU A 91 -18.85 -1.37 -2.11
CA GLU A 91 -17.39 -1.25 -2.14
C GLU A 91 -16.82 -0.97 -0.75
N TYR A 92 -17.49 -0.11 0.02
CA TYR A 92 -17.08 0.19 1.39
C TYR A 92 -17.18 -1.06 2.30
N ALA A 93 -18.26 -1.83 2.16
CA ALA A 93 -18.46 -3.07 2.90
C ALA A 93 -17.36 -4.09 2.55
N ASP A 94 -16.99 -4.19 1.29
CA ASP A 94 -15.90 -5.07 0.83
C ASP A 94 -14.56 -4.63 1.42
N PHE A 95 -14.30 -3.34 1.49
CA PHE A 95 -13.10 -2.80 2.13
C PHE A 95 -13.04 -3.20 3.61
N LEU A 96 -14.13 -3.04 4.36
CA LEU A 96 -14.19 -3.41 5.76
C LEU A 96 -13.98 -4.92 5.96
N ARG A 97 -14.56 -5.73 5.09
CA ARG A 97 -14.38 -7.18 5.11
C ARG A 97 -12.92 -7.56 4.85
N SER A 98 -12.30 -6.93 3.85
CA SER A 98 -10.90 -7.15 3.51
C SER A 98 -9.98 -6.78 4.67
N SER A 99 -10.21 -5.64 5.32
CA SER A 99 -9.45 -5.21 6.49
C SER A 99 -9.57 -6.21 7.63
N ARG A 100 -10.77 -6.74 7.86
CA ARG A 100 -11.02 -7.75 8.88
C ARG A 100 -10.28 -9.05 8.57
N MET A 101 -10.29 -9.47 7.31
CA MET A 101 -9.59 -10.69 6.88
C MET A 101 -8.08 -10.56 7.08
N ILE A 102 -7.50 -9.42 6.77
CA ILE A 102 -6.06 -9.16 6.97
C ILE A 102 -5.72 -9.17 8.45
N THR A 103 -6.52 -8.52 9.29
CA THR A 103 -6.33 -8.53 10.74
C THR A 103 -6.37 -9.95 11.30
N LYS A 104 -7.35 -10.75 10.91
CA LYS A 104 -7.46 -12.15 11.33
C LYS A 104 -6.27 -12.98 10.85
N PHE A 105 -5.78 -12.73 9.65
CA PHE A 105 -4.61 -13.42 9.11
C PHE A 105 -3.40 -13.21 10.00
N PHE A 106 -3.11 -11.96 10.38
CA PHE A 106 -1.97 -11.66 11.24
C PHE A 106 -2.14 -12.21 12.64
N ASP A 107 -3.32 -12.14 13.22
CA ASP A 107 -3.61 -12.69 14.55
C ASP A 107 -3.43 -14.21 14.56
N LYS A 108 -3.95 -14.89 13.54
CA LYS A 108 -3.90 -16.36 13.44
C LYS A 108 -2.47 -16.86 13.29
N ASN A 109 -1.63 -16.12 12.54
CA ASN A 109 -0.27 -16.55 12.23
C ASN A 109 0.78 -15.96 13.18
N GLN A 110 0.37 -15.16 14.15
CA GLN A 110 1.24 -14.59 15.20
C GLN A 110 2.44 -13.79 14.63
N TYR A 111 2.18 -13.02 13.61
CA TYR A 111 3.21 -12.11 13.07
C TYR A 111 3.37 -10.85 13.91
#